data_eb1569f1955c7bfa5b02e03ee2ff898f
#
_entry.id   eb1569f1955c7bfa5b02e03ee2ff898f
#
_cell.length_a   1.000
_cell.length_b   1.000
_cell.length_c   1.000
_cell.angle_alpha   90.00
_cell.angle_beta   90.00
_cell.angle_gamma   90.00
#
_symmetry.space_group_name_H-M   'P 1'
#
loop_
_entity.id
_entity.type
_entity.pdbx_description
1 polymer ?
#
loop_
_entity_poly.entity_id
_entity_poly.type
_entity_poly.pdbx_seq_one_letter_code
_entity_poly.pdbx_strand_id
1 'polypeptide(L)'
;MAPVSGLLTRLKALYSKQDDEPAISAQAAAGISVCLTLIYVLPFYVSPAMRPSATLSRDAPSVIRARIRAVTLSCLICSVAVLWVIVAKDDSSVSHALKLMGWWPISFTDIFRSLLLTAILFTGPLFERGIAEGEWMEWFRRDRISETLGSWIGWRNYIAGPITEEVMFRSAIIPLHLLARISPGRIVWAVPLYFGVAHVHHFYEFRLIHPDTSVIAAVLRSVFQFAYTTVFGWYATFVYLRTGSLFAVILIHMFCNWCGLPRLWGRVEAAVPIRPTFNRGKEDSDRSIEYSYDHLGIGWTIAYYALLVGGAIGFGYSLWSLTESLHALAEFTSL
;
A
#
# COMPACT_ATOMS: atom_id res chain seq x y z
N MET A 1 34.21 43.15 33.11
CA MET A 1 33.51 41.85 33.16
C MET A 1 32.66 41.64 31.91
N ALA A 2 33.26 41.41 30.75
CA ALA A 2 32.51 41.22 29.52
C ALA A 2 33.08 40.19 28.51
N PRO A 3 33.77 39.09 28.91
CA PRO A 3 34.10 38.04 27.94
C PRO A 3 33.29 36.76 28.09
N VAL A 4 32.56 36.52 29.19
CA VAL A 4 31.91 35.23 29.45
C VAL A 4 30.59 35.07 28.68
N SER A 5 29.86 36.15 28.47
CA SER A 5 28.59 36.12 27.71
C SER A 5 28.81 35.80 26.23
N GLY A 6 29.88 36.31 25.64
CA GLY A 6 30.24 36.04 24.24
C GLY A 6 30.70 34.59 24.00
N LEU A 7 31.40 33.98 25.00
CA LEU A 7 31.81 32.59 24.92
C LEU A 7 30.60 31.62 25.01
N LEU A 8 29.69 31.88 25.95
CA LEU A 8 28.45 31.11 26.11
C LEU A 8 27.54 31.22 24.88
N THR A 9 27.46 32.39 24.26
CA THR A 9 26.71 32.60 23.02
C THR A 9 27.36 31.86 21.85
N ARG A 10 28.71 31.87 21.74
CA ARG A 10 29.43 31.11 20.72
C ARG A 10 29.34 29.58 20.96
N LEU A 11 29.43 29.12 22.20
CA LEU A 11 29.23 27.71 22.56
C LEU A 11 27.78 27.26 22.28
N LYS A 12 26.80 28.07 22.64
CA LYS A 12 25.38 27.78 22.25
C LYS A 12 25.20 27.76 20.75
N ALA A 13 25.82 28.67 19.99
CA ALA A 13 25.75 28.70 18.54
C ALA A 13 26.48 27.51 17.87
N LEU A 14 27.59 27.05 18.47
CA LEU A 14 28.28 25.82 18.02
C LEU A 14 27.46 24.56 18.37
N TYR A 15 26.88 24.48 19.55
CA TYR A 15 26.01 23.38 19.97
C TYR A 15 24.72 23.33 19.15
N SER A 16 24.07 24.48 18.92
CA SER A 16 22.85 24.53 18.05
C SER A 16 23.18 24.23 16.59
N LYS A 17 24.41 24.51 16.12
CA LYS A 17 24.83 24.18 14.76
C LYS A 17 25.16 22.70 14.57
N GLN A 18 25.56 22.01 15.64
CA GLN A 18 25.83 20.57 15.65
C GLN A 18 24.53 19.77 15.68
N ASP A 19 23.43 20.33 16.27
CA ASP A 19 22.08 19.76 16.25
C ASP A 19 21.36 19.97 14.89
N ASP A 20 21.91 20.80 13.99
CA ASP A 20 21.28 21.15 12.71
C ASP A 20 21.74 20.26 11.53
N GLU A 21 22.75 19.43 11.68
CA GLU A 21 23.18 18.53 10.61
C GLU A 21 22.31 17.27 10.57
N PRO A 22 21.84 16.84 9.36
CA PRO A 22 21.05 15.61 9.25
C PRO A 22 21.92 14.39 9.56
N ALA A 23 21.35 13.37 10.23
CA ALA A 23 22.05 12.14 10.59
C ALA A 23 22.60 11.38 9.37
N ILE A 24 21.93 11.51 8.21
CA ILE A 24 22.40 11.03 6.90
C ILE A 24 22.11 12.08 5.82
N SER A 25 22.89 12.09 4.74
CA SER A 25 22.61 12.97 3.61
C SER A 25 21.38 12.54 2.81
N ALA A 26 20.73 13.48 2.10
CA ALA A 26 19.61 13.18 1.23
C ALA A 26 19.98 12.19 0.11
N GLN A 27 21.21 12.27 -0.41
CA GLN A 27 21.73 11.32 -1.40
C GLN A 27 21.88 9.91 -0.81
N ALA A 28 22.36 9.81 0.45
CA ALA A 28 22.46 8.52 1.14
C ALA A 28 21.07 7.91 1.37
N ALA A 29 20.10 8.70 1.83
CA ALA A 29 18.71 8.25 2.00
C ALA A 29 18.12 7.73 0.68
N ALA A 30 18.30 8.47 -0.41
CA ALA A 30 17.84 8.06 -1.74
C ALA A 30 18.56 6.79 -2.23
N GLY A 31 19.89 6.73 -2.12
CA GLY A 31 20.67 5.57 -2.54
C GLY A 31 20.31 4.29 -1.78
N ILE A 32 20.18 4.39 -0.44
CA ILE A 32 19.73 3.26 0.37
C ILE A 32 18.32 2.83 -0.03
N SER A 33 17.40 3.77 -0.25
CA SER A 33 16.00 3.46 -0.67
C SER A 33 15.95 2.73 -2.01
N VAL A 34 16.79 3.10 -2.98
CA VAL A 34 16.94 2.35 -4.23
C VAL A 34 17.45 0.94 -3.97
N CYS A 35 18.48 0.78 -3.13
CA CYS A 35 19.00 -0.55 -2.77
C CYS A 35 17.94 -1.40 -2.10
N LEU A 36 17.16 -0.86 -1.15
CA LEU A 36 16.06 -1.57 -0.48
C LEU A 36 14.99 -2.00 -1.49
N THR A 37 14.61 -1.12 -2.42
CA THR A 37 13.66 -1.43 -3.50
C THR A 37 14.17 -2.58 -4.39
N LEU A 38 15.45 -2.57 -4.73
CA LEU A 38 16.07 -3.64 -5.50
C LEU A 38 16.10 -4.97 -4.73
N ILE A 39 16.44 -4.94 -3.43
CA ILE A 39 16.43 -6.13 -2.57
C ILE A 39 15.02 -6.72 -2.46
N TYR A 40 13.97 -5.90 -2.54
CA TYR A 40 12.59 -6.35 -2.56
C TYR A 40 12.21 -7.05 -3.87
N VAL A 41 12.62 -6.52 -5.03
CA VAL A 41 12.17 -6.99 -6.35
C VAL A 41 13.06 -8.07 -6.96
N LEU A 42 14.40 -7.93 -6.84
CA LEU A 42 15.35 -8.82 -7.53
C LEU A 42 15.20 -10.31 -7.18
N PRO A 43 14.85 -10.72 -5.95
CA PRO A 43 14.68 -12.13 -5.63
C PRO A 43 13.69 -12.87 -6.55
N PHE A 44 12.69 -12.19 -7.09
CA PHE A 44 11.72 -12.79 -8.01
C PHE A 44 12.35 -13.29 -9.33
N TYR A 45 13.53 -12.80 -9.66
CA TYR A 45 14.23 -13.11 -10.93
C TYR A 45 15.44 -14.01 -10.75
N VAL A 46 15.97 -14.12 -9.55
CA VAL A 46 17.19 -14.90 -9.26
C VAL A 46 16.91 -16.41 -9.29
N SER A 47 15.79 -16.83 -8.70
CA SER A 47 15.47 -18.27 -8.60
C SER A 47 14.54 -18.74 -9.70
N PRO A 48 14.82 -19.89 -10.35
CA PRO A 48 13.89 -20.50 -11.32
C PRO A 48 12.49 -20.77 -10.73
N ALA A 49 12.38 -21.04 -9.43
CA ALA A 49 11.11 -21.28 -8.74
C ALA A 49 10.23 -20.02 -8.62
N MET A 50 10.81 -18.84 -8.80
CA MET A 50 10.12 -17.53 -8.68
C MET A 50 10.08 -16.75 -9.96
N ARG A 51 10.99 -17.07 -10.91
CA ARG A 51 11.13 -16.36 -12.18
C ARG A 51 9.86 -16.52 -13.02
N PRO A 52 9.33 -15.44 -13.59
CA PRO A 52 8.25 -15.52 -14.56
C PRO A 52 8.65 -16.43 -15.74
N SER A 53 7.74 -17.29 -16.18
CA SER A 53 7.94 -18.12 -17.37
C SER A 53 6.60 -18.33 -18.07
N ALA A 54 6.65 -18.68 -19.37
CA ALA A 54 5.46 -18.99 -20.15
C ALA A 54 4.74 -20.27 -19.68
N THR A 55 5.46 -21.18 -19.00
CA THR A 55 4.95 -22.48 -18.55
C THR A 55 4.54 -22.53 -17.09
N LEU A 56 4.98 -21.56 -16.26
CA LEU A 56 4.70 -21.52 -14.83
C LEU A 56 4.03 -20.20 -14.48
N SER A 57 2.72 -20.27 -14.21
CA SER A 57 1.94 -19.09 -13.83
C SER A 57 2.44 -18.47 -12.51
N ARG A 58 2.46 -17.13 -12.47
CA ARG A 58 2.70 -16.38 -11.23
C ARG A 58 1.68 -16.70 -10.13
N ASP A 59 0.50 -17.21 -10.50
CA ASP A 59 -0.59 -17.56 -9.60
C ASP A 59 -0.51 -19.02 -9.13
N ALA A 60 0.48 -19.79 -9.60
CA ALA A 60 0.72 -21.13 -9.09
C ALA A 60 1.05 -21.10 -7.58
N PRO A 61 0.44 -21.95 -6.74
CA PRO A 61 0.66 -21.96 -5.29
C PRO A 61 2.13 -22.10 -4.89
N SER A 62 2.92 -22.84 -5.66
CA SER A 62 4.37 -23.01 -5.43
C SER A 62 5.13 -21.70 -5.62
N VAL A 63 4.82 -20.94 -6.69
CA VAL A 63 5.44 -19.65 -7.01
C VAL A 63 5.06 -18.61 -5.94
N ILE A 64 3.77 -18.55 -5.58
CA ILE A 64 3.30 -17.62 -4.55
C ILE A 64 4.02 -17.86 -3.23
N ARG A 65 4.09 -19.12 -2.77
CA ARG A 65 4.81 -19.48 -1.52
C ARG A 65 6.30 -19.11 -1.58
N ALA A 66 6.96 -19.39 -2.70
CA ALA A 66 8.38 -19.07 -2.86
C ALA A 66 8.61 -17.54 -2.83
N ARG A 67 7.79 -16.76 -3.52
CA ARG A 67 7.86 -15.30 -3.53
C ARG A 67 7.56 -14.70 -2.16
N ILE A 68 6.53 -15.18 -1.44
CA ILE A 68 6.21 -14.70 -0.08
C ILE A 68 7.40 -14.93 0.85
N ARG A 69 8.02 -16.13 0.83
CA ARG A 69 9.20 -16.41 1.66
C ARG A 69 10.36 -15.47 1.34
N ALA A 70 10.61 -15.24 0.06
CA ALA A 70 11.70 -14.36 -0.39
C ALA A 70 11.48 -12.91 0.06
N VAL A 71 10.28 -12.33 -0.17
CA VAL A 71 10.01 -10.93 0.26
C VAL A 71 9.95 -10.79 1.77
N THR A 72 9.45 -11.79 2.49
CA THR A 72 9.47 -11.78 3.96
C THR A 72 10.91 -11.73 4.47
N LEU A 73 11.80 -12.55 3.91
CA LEU A 73 13.22 -12.52 4.26
C LEU A 73 13.86 -11.17 3.91
N SER A 74 13.58 -10.63 2.71
CA SER A 74 14.02 -9.29 2.30
C SER A 74 13.56 -8.23 3.31
N CYS A 75 12.29 -8.24 3.69
CA CYS A 75 11.73 -7.29 4.66
C CYS A 75 12.40 -7.41 6.03
N LEU A 76 12.67 -8.63 6.52
CA LEU A 76 13.37 -8.84 7.80
C LEU A 76 14.79 -8.27 7.77
N ILE A 77 15.57 -8.61 6.73
CA ILE A 77 16.94 -8.12 6.56
C ILE A 77 16.96 -6.59 6.47
N CYS A 78 16.09 -6.02 5.62
CA CYS A 78 16.01 -4.59 5.41
C CYS A 78 15.54 -3.84 6.67
N SER A 79 14.57 -4.40 7.41
CA SER A 79 14.11 -3.79 8.67
C SER A 79 15.20 -3.76 9.73
N VAL A 80 15.97 -4.85 9.87
CA VAL A 80 17.11 -4.91 10.80
C VAL A 80 18.20 -3.92 10.38
N ALA A 81 18.52 -3.83 9.08
CA ALA A 81 19.50 -2.90 8.56
C ALA A 81 19.10 -1.44 8.81
N VAL A 82 17.81 -1.09 8.56
CA VAL A 82 17.32 0.26 8.80
C VAL A 82 17.26 0.57 10.29
N LEU A 83 16.82 -0.37 11.13
CA LEU A 83 16.86 -0.23 12.59
C LEU A 83 18.28 0.10 13.06
N TRP A 84 19.27 -0.64 12.55
CA TRP A 84 20.69 -0.39 12.87
C TRP A 84 21.16 1.00 12.39
N VAL A 85 20.79 1.41 11.19
CA VAL A 85 21.12 2.75 10.65
C VAL A 85 20.53 3.85 11.54
N ILE A 86 19.26 3.73 11.96
CA ILE A 86 18.61 4.71 12.83
C ILE A 86 19.38 4.82 14.16
N VAL A 87 19.61 3.70 14.82
CA VAL A 87 20.28 3.67 16.13
C VAL A 87 21.71 4.19 16.03
N ALA A 88 22.47 3.77 15.00
CA ALA A 88 23.88 4.09 14.87
C ALA A 88 24.17 5.54 14.37
N LYS A 89 23.23 6.13 13.60
CA LYS A 89 23.45 7.45 12.99
C LYS A 89 22.76 8.59 13.73
N ASP A 90 21.63 8.29 14.41
CA ASP A 90 20.87 9.28 15.17
C ASP A 90 21.20 9.22 16.69
N ASP A 91 22.11 8.35 17.09
CA ASP A 91 22.45 8.07 18.50
C ASP A 91 21.20 7.87 19.37
N SER A 92 20.19 7.24 18.78
CA SER A 92 18.86 7.10 19.34
C SER A 92 18.63 5.73 19.95
N SER A 93 17.64 5.63 20.84
CA SER A 93 17.25 4.35 21.43
C SER A 93 16.53 3.46 20.41
N VAL A 94 16.58 2.14 20.62
CA VAL A 94 15.79 1.17 19.84
C VAL A 94 14.29 1.52 19.90
N SER A 95 13.78 2.01 21.03
CA SER A 95 12.38 2.44 21.18
C SER A 95 12.04 3.61 20.23
N HIS A 96 12.96 4.59 20.10
CA HIS A 96 12.78 5.68 19.15
C HIS A 96 12.80 5.18 17.70
N ALA A 97 13.72 4.28 17.38
CA ALA A 97 13.79 3.68 16.05
C ALA A 97 12.51 2.90 15.70
N LEU A 98 11.97 2.11 16.64
CA LEU A 98 10.69 1.41 16.45
C LEU A 98 9.51 2.38 16.26
N LYS A 99 9.55 3.55 16.92
CA LYS A 99 8.56 4.62 16.70
C LYS A 99 8.68 5.20 15.28
N LEU A 100 9.89 5.55 14.83
CA LEU A 100 10.10 6.06 13.47
C LEU A 100 9.70 5.04 12.40
N MET A 101 9.90 3.74 12.66
CA MET A 101 9.49 2.64 11.80
C MET A 101 7.99 2.28 11.92
N GLY A 102 7.23 2.97 12.76
CA GLY A 102 5.78 2.81 12.92
C GLY A 102 5.33 1.51 13.59
N TRP A 103 6.25 0.75 14.21
CA TRP A 103 5.93 -0.50 14.92
C TRP A 103 5.31 -0.26 16.28
N TRP A 104 5.63 0.87 16.92
CA TRP A 104 5.20 1.22 18.27
C TRP A 104 5.11 2.74 18.45
N PRO A 105 4.12 3.27 19.18
CA PRO A 105 3.01 2.55 19.83
C PRO A 105 1.92 2.12 18.84
N ILE A 106 1.12 1.11 19.20
CA ILE A 106 -0.04 0.69 18.42
C ILE A 106 -1.26 1.48 18.91
N SER A 107 -1.76 2.39 18.06
CA SER A 107 -2.95 3.19 18.33
C SER A 107 -4.16 2.65 17.58
N PHE A 108 -5.07 1.98 18.28
CA PHE A 108 -6.32 1.49 17.67
C PHE A 108 -7.21 2.63 17.18
N THR A 109 -7.15 3.80 17.82
CA THR A 109 -7.87 4.99 17.37
C THR A 109 -7.38 5.47 16.01
N ASP A 110 -6.06 5.53 15.80
CA ASP A 110 -5.48 5.95 14.53
C ASP A 110 -5.79 4.94 13.41
N ILE A 111 -5.74 3.64 13.73
CA ILE A 111 -6.14 2.56 12.82
C ILE A 111 -7.60 2.74 12.40
N PHE A 112 -8.51 2.88 13.37
CA PHE A 112 -9.94 3.03 13.09
C PHE A 112 -10.25 4.28 12.27
N ARG A 113 -9.68 5.44 12.64
CA ARG A 113 -9.86 6.70 11.92
C ARG A 113 -9.34 6.62 10.48
N SER A 114 -8.19 5.98 10.27
CA SER A 114 -7.61 5.79 8.94
C SER A 114 -8.47 4.86 8.07
N LEU A 115 -9.01 3.79 8.63
CA LEU A 115 -9.96 2.90 7.95
C LEU A 115 -11.27 3.62 7.63
N LEU A 116 -11.81 4.40 8.57
CA LEU A 116 -13.02 5.21 8.36
C LEU A 116 -12.80 6.21 7.22
N LEU A 117 -11.68 6.92 7.22
CA LEU A 117 -11.31 7.85 6.15
C LEU A 117 -11.27 7.15 4.79
N THR A 118 -10.67 5.95 4.73
CA THR A 118 -10.61 5.15 3.51
C THR A 118 -12.00 4.67 3.10
N ALA A 119 -12.84 4.23 4.03
CA ALA A 119 -14.22 3.83 3.75
C ALA A 119 -15.07 4.99 3.20
N ILE A 120 -14.86 6.21 3.70
CA ILE A 120 -15.50 7.43 3.14
C ILE A 120 -15.12 7.60 1.67
N LEU A 121 -13.84 7.45 1.32
CA LEU A 121 -13.39 7.54 -0.06
C LEU A 121 -14.04 6.47 -0.96
N PHE A 122 -14.24 5.27 -0.41
CA PHE A 122 -14.77 4.10 -1.12
C PHE A 122 -16.28 3.92 -0.99
N THR A 123 -17.04 4.96 -0.60
CA THR A 123 -18.53 4.84 -0.46
C THR A 123 -19.22 4.41 -1.74
N GLY A 124 -18.77 4.85 -2.92
CA GLY A 124 -19.28 4.38 -4.21
C GLY A 124 -19.07 2.88 -4.42
N PRO A 125 -17.82 2.38 -4.41
CA PRO A 125 -17.53 0.94 -4.50
C PRO A 125 -18.21 0.09 -3.41
N LEU A 126 -18.28 0.57 -2.16
CA LEU A 126 -18.98 -0.13 -1.09
C LEU A 126 -20.49 -0.21 -1.34
N PHE A 127 -21.10 0.84 -1.90
CA PHE A 127 -22.49 0.83 -2.30
C PHE A 127 -22.73 -0.16 -3.45
N GLU A 128 -21.88 -0.15 -4.49
CA GLU A 128 -22.00 -1.07 -5.63
C GLU A 128 -21.97 -2.53 -5.15
N ARG A 129 -20.88 -2.93 -4.50
CA ARG A 129 -20.72 -4.32 -4.03
C ARG A 129 -21.68 -4.69 -2.91
N GLY A 130 -21.83 -3.81 -1.92
CA GLY A 130 -22.68 -4.13 -0.76
C GLY A 130 -24.15 -4.13 -1.07
N ILE A 131 -24.65 -3.08 -1.70
CA ILE A 131 -26.10 -2.86 -1.85
C ILE A 131 -26.59 -3.30 -3.23
N ALA A 132 -25.92 -2.86 -4.31
CA ALA A 132 -26.37 -3.17 -5.66
C ALA A 132 -26.16 -4.65 -6.02
N GLU A 133 -25.02 -5.24 -5.64
CA GLU A 133 -24.71 -6.66 -5.84
C GLU A 133 -25.22 -7.54 -4.67
N GLY A 134 -25.61 -6.93 -3.54
CA GLY A 134 -26.18 -7.64 -2.39
C GLY A 134 -25.17 -8.37 -1.51
N GLU A 135 -23.86 -8.11 -1.68
CA GLU A 135 -22.78 -8.84 -0.99
C GLU A 135 -22.59 -8.46 0.49
N TRP A 136 -23.21 -7.37 0.99
CA TRP A 136 -22.93 -6.85 2.34
C TRP A 136 -23.15 -7.87 3.46
N MET A 137 -24.12 -8.79 3.32
CA MET A 137 -24.37 -9.87 4.30
C MET A 137 -23.32 -10.97 4.24
N GLU A 138 -22.59 -11.08 3.13
CA GLU A 138 -21.56 -12.10 2.93
C GLU A 138 -20.18 -11.66 3.40
N TRP A 139 -19.94 -10.34 3.55
CA TRP A 139 -18.65 -9.80 3.90
C TRP A 139 -18.07 -10.34 5.21
N PHE A 140 -18.92 -10.67 6.17
CA PHE A 140 -18.53 -11.18 7.49
C PHE A 140 -18.79 -12.69 7.66
N ARG A 141 -19.21 -13.38 6.61
CA ARG A 141 -19.43 -14.83 6.67
C ARG A 141 -18.09 -15.55 6.71
N ARG A 142 -17.98 -16.48 7.68
CA ARG A 142 -16.74 -17.25 7.90
C ARG A 142 -16.32 -18.07 6.68
N ASP A 143 -17.28 -18.68 5.97
CA ASP A 143 -17.03 -19.46 4.77
C ASP A 143 -16.42 -18.61 3.66
N ARG A 144 -16.92 -17.41 3.38
CA ARG A 144 -16.36 -16.49 2.39
C ARG A 144 -14.97 -15.97 2.77
N ILE A 145 -14.78 -15.60 4.03
CA ILE A 145 -13.47 -15.18 4.53
C ILE A 145 -12.48 -16.33 4.42
N SER A 146 -12.88 -17.55 4.84
CA SER A 146 -12.04 -18.75 4.77
C SER A 146 -11.70 -19.14 3.33
N GLU A 147 -12.63 -19.04 2.40
CA GLU A 147 -12.41 -19.29 0.98
C GLU A 147 -11.40 -18.31 0.39
N THR A 148 -11.59 -17.01 0.65
CA THR A 148 -10.71 -15.96 0.13
C THR A 148 -9.31 -16.07 0.71
N LEU A 149 -9.17 -16.12 2.04
CA LEU A 149 -7.88 -16.15 2.73
C LEU A 149 -7.23 -17.54 2.73
N GLY A 150 -7.99 -18.61 2.52
CA GLY A 150 -7.49 -19.97 2.37
C GLY A 150 -6.84 -20.22 1.02
N SER A 151 -7.14 -19.40 0.00
CA SER A 151 -6.45 -19.47 -1.28
C SER A 151 -5.09 -18.76 -1.22
N TRP A 152 -4.07 -19.30 -1.89
CA TRP A 152 -2.76 -18.65 -1.97
C TRP A 152 -2.82 -17.29 -2.68
N ILE A 153 -3.73 -17.12 -3.63
CA ILE A 153 -3.95 -15.85 -4.34
C ILE A 153 -4.53 -14.81 -3.38
N GLY A 154 -5.57 -15.18 -2.62
CA GLY A 154 -6.16 -14.28 -1.62
C GLY A 154 -5.18 -13.94 -0.51
N TRP A 155 -4.42 -14.93 0.00
CA TRP A 155 -3.38 -14.70 1.00
C TRP A 155 -2.31 -13.71 0.50
N ARG A 156 -1.82 -13.89 -0.74
CA ARG A 156 -0.89 -12.95 -1.37
C ARG A 156 -1.47 -11.55 -1.48
N ASN A 157 -2.69 -11.43 -2.02
CA ASN A 157 -3.25 -10.14 -2.38
C ASN A 157 -3.73 -9.32 -1.18
N TYR A 158 -4.23 -10.00 -0.15
CA TYR A 158 -4.88 -9.32 0.98
C TYR A 158 -4.07 -9.33 2.27
N ILE A 159 -3.06 -10.19 2.40
CA ILE A 159 -2.27 -10.30 3.62
C ILE A 159 -0.79 -10.06 3.34
N ALA A 160 -0.14 -10.98 2.62
CA ALA A 160 1.31 -10.99 2.49
C ALA A 160 1.85 -9.80 1.68
N GLY A 161 1.18 -9.46 0.56
CA GLY A 161 1.53 -8.29 -0.26
C GLY A 161 1.45 -7.00 0.55
N PRO A 162 0.27 -6.62 1.08
CA PRO A 162 0.14 -5.41 1.88
C PRO A 162 1.12 -5.31 3.05
N ILE A 163 1.32 -6.39 3.82
CA ILE A 163 2.27 -6.38 4.94
C ILE A 163 3.69 -6.11 4.45
N THR A 164 4.17 -6.88 3.49
CA THR A 164 5.57 -6.77 3.04
C THR A 164 5.86 -5.47 2.30
N GLU A 165 4.89 -4.96 1.55
CA GLU A 165 4.99 -3.70 0.85
C GLU A 165 5.02 -2.51 1.82
N GLU A 166 4.13 -2.46 2.84
CA GLU A 166 4.14 -1.38 3.82
C GLU A 166 5.37 -1.44 4.73
N VAL A 167 5.82 -2.64 5.12
CA VAL A 167 7.08 -2.81 5.87
C VAL A 167 8.26 -2.25 5.08
N MET A 168 8.34 -2.53 3.77
CA MET A 168 9.45 -2.05 2.95
C MET A 168 9.35 -0.55 2.65
N PHE A 169 8.22 -0.11 2.09
CA PHE A 169 8.11 1.23 1.50
C PHE A 169 7.73 2.32 2.52
N ARG A 170 7.13 1.96 3.67
CA ARG A 170 6.80 2.92 4.74
C ARG A 170 7.72 2.75 5.93
N SER A 171 7.75 1.57 6.53
CA SER A 171 8.50 1.32 7.75
C SER A 171 10.03 1.38 7.56
N ALA A 172 10.57 0.92 6.41
CA ALA A 172 12.00 0.95 6.16
C ALA A 172 12.46 2.24 5.43
N ILE A 173 11.76 2.68 4.38
CA ILE A 173 12.23 3.79 3.54
C ILE A 173 11.96 5.16 4.16
N ILE A 174 10.75 5.42 4.72
CA ILE A 174 10.40 6.76 5.22
C ILE A 174 11.33 7.24 6.34
N PRO A 175 11.69 6.42 7.35
CA PRO A 175 12.63 6.84 8.39
C PRO A 175 13.97 7.37 7.85
N LEU A 176 14.51 6.80 6.78
CA LEU A 176 15.74 7.27 6.16
C LEU A 176 15.61 8.72 5.66
N HIS A 177 14.45 9.06 5.10
CA HIS A 177 14.17 10.41 4.62
C HIS A 177 13.92 11.39 5.77
N LEU A 178 13.36 10.93 6.89
CA LEU A 178 13.24 11.72 8.12
C LEU A 178 14.59 11.99 8.75
N LEU A 179 15.51 11.00 8.81
CA LEU A 179 16.89 11.18 9.25
C LEU A 179 17.68 12.15 8.38
N ALA A 180 17.36 12.21 7.09
CA ALA A 180 17.91 13.18 6.15
C ALA A 180 17.25 14.57 6.25
N ARG A 181 16.31 14.77 7.21
CA ARG A 181 15.56 16.02 7.41
C ARG A 181 14.86 16.52 6.14
N ILE A 182 14.43 15.61 5.29
CA ILE A 182 13.61 15.94 4.11
C ILE A 182 12.23 16.36 4.59
N SER A 183 11.72 17.47 4.06
CA SER A 183 10.41 18.00 4.47
C SER A 183 9.29 16.99 4.22
N PRO A 184 8.26 16.91 5.10
CA PRO A 184 7.17 15.94 5.01
C PRO A 184 6.47 15.97 3.65
N GLY A 185 6.22 17.15 3.09
CA GLY A 185 5.64 17.31 1.75
C GLY A 185 6.49 16.64 0.66
N ARG A 186 7.82 16.81 0.70
CA ARG A 186 8.72 16.15 -0.26
C ARG A 186 8.73 14.63 -0.07
N ILE A 187 8.67 14.14 1.17
CA ILE A 187 8.57 12.71 1.46
C ILE A 187 7.29 12.13 0.86
N VAL A 188 6.12 12.79 1.07
CA VAL A 188 4.85 12.36 0.49
C VAL A 188 4.92 12.24 -1.02
N TRP A 189 5.58 13.18 -1.71
CA TRP A 189 5.66 13.16 -3.17
C TRP A 189 6.72 12.21 -3.74
N ALA A 190 7.90 12.13 -3.10
CA ALA A 190 9.04 11.42 -3.67
C ALA A 190 9.10 9.93 -3.29
N VAL A 191 8.81 9.58 -2.02
CA VAL A 191 8.95 8.20 -1.54
C VAL A 191 8.02 7.22 -2.27
N PRO A 192 6.76 7.56 -2.59
CA PRO A 192 5.89 6.66 -3.34
C PRO A 192 6.37 6.31 -4.74
N LEU A 193 7.29 7.07 -5.31
CA LEU A 193 7.89 6.71 -6.59
C LEU A 193 8.72 5.42 -6.52
N TYR A 194 9.38 5.14 -5.39
CA TYR A 194 10.06 3.84 -5.18
C TYR A 194 9.06 2.69 -5.23
N PHE A 195 7.90 2.88 -4.62
CA PHE A 195 6.80 1.89 -4.63
C PHE A 195 6.22 1.71 -6.05
N GLY A 196 5.94 2.81 -6.75
CA GLY A 196 5.46 2.77 -8.13
C GLY A 196 6.45 2.07 -9.08
N VAL A 197 7.74 2.43 -9.00
CA VAL A 197 8.80 1.82 -9.81
C VAL A 197 8.96 0.33 -9.51
N ALA A 198 8.81 -0.08 -8.24
CA ALA A 198 8.83 -1.49 -7.88
C ALA A 198 7.79 -2.32 -8.66
N HIS A 199 6.70 -1.73 -9.14
CA HIS A 199 5.66 -2.43 -9.90
C HIS A 199 5.92 -2.51 -11.41
N VAL A 200 6.91 -1.76 -11.93
CA VAL A 200 7.22 -1.77 -13.37
C VAL A 200 7.67 -3.15 -13.85
N HIS A 201 8.24 -3.98 -12.97
CA HIS A 201 8.64 -5.34 -13.32
C HIS A 201 7.47 -6.22 -13.81
N HIS A 202 6.24 -5.90 -13.46
CA HIS A 202 5.04 -6.60 -13.95
C HIS A 202 4.82 -6.42 -15.47
N PHE A 203 5.42 -5.40 -16.09
CA PHE A 203 5.45 -5.28 -17.55
C PHE A 203 6.09 -6.51 -18.21
N TYR A 204 7.25 -6.92 -17.69
CA TYR A 204 7.96 -8.10 -18.20
C TYR A 204 7.14 -9.38 -17.97
N GLU A 205 6.57 -9.58 -16.79
CA GLU A 205 5.71 -10.72 -16.49
C GLU A 205 4.50 -10.77 -17.43
N PHE A 206 3.84 -9.63 -17.64
CA PHE A 206 2.67 -9.53 -18.51
C PHE A 206 3.03 -9.88 -19.97
N ARG A 207 4.15 -9.38 -20.47
CA ARG A 207 4.63 -9.68 -21.85
C ARG A 207 4.93 -11.16 -22.06
N LEU A 208 5.45 -11.86 -21.05
CA LEU A 208 5.71 -13.30 -21.11
C LEU A 208 4.42 -14.14 -21.19
N ILE A 209 3.39 -13.73 -20.45
CA ILE A 209 2.13 -14.48 -20.36
C ILE A 209 1.20 -14.15 -21.54
N HIS A 210 1.27 -12.92 -22.04
CA HIS A 210 0.43 -12.42 -23.13
C HIS A 210 1.26 -11.95 -24.33
N PRO A 211 1.95 -12.87 -25.06
CA PRO A 211 2.85 -12.50 -26.14
C PRO A 211 2.14 -11.80 -27.32
N ASP A 212 0.87 -12.13 -27.55
CA ASP A 212 0.05 -11.60 -28.64
C ASP A 212 -0.48 -10.18 -28.37
N THR A 213 -0.40 -9.69 -27.13
CA THR A 213 -0.83 -8.32 -26.78
C THR A 213 0.16 -7.31 -27.36
N SER A 214 -0.35 -6.24 -27.98
CA SER A 214 0.50 -5.18 -28.53
C SER A 214 1.39 -4.55 -27.43
N VAL A 215 2.60 -4.16 -27.79
CA VAL A 215 3.55 -3.51 -26.87
C VAL A 215 2.93 -2.23 -26.28
N ILE A 216 2.19 -1.47 -27.11
CA ILE A 216 1.52 -0.23 -26.67
C ILE A 216 0.52 -0.52 -25.55
N ALA A 217 -0.34 -1.54 -25.73
CA ALA A 217 -1.31 -1.93 -24.69
C ALA A 217 -0.61 -2.39 -23.41
N ALA A 218 0.47 -3.14 -23.51
CA ALA A 218 1.26 -3.58 -22.36
C ALA A 218 1.92 -2.39 -21.63
N VAL A 219 2.45 -1.41 -22.38
CA VAL A 219 3.02 -0.17 -21.81
C VAL A 219 1.93 0.64 -21.10
N LEU A 220 0.79 0.87 -21.76
CA LEU A 220 -0.33 1.62 -21.16
C LEU A 220 -0.83 0.97 -19.86
N ARG A 221 -0.95 -0.37 -19.85
CA ARG A 221 -1.28 -1.14 -18.64
C ARG A 221 -0.25 -0.88 -17.53
N SER A 222 1.05 -0.90 -17.85
CA SER A 222 2.12 -0.71 -16.87
C SER A 222 2.16 0.74 -16.35
N VAL A 223 1.93 1.73 -17.23
CA VAL A 223 1.81 3.14 -16.84
C VAL A 223 0.61 3.35 -15.93
N PHE A 224 -0.53 2.75 -16.26
CA PHE A 224 -1.72 2.81 -15.41
C PHE A 224 -1.46 2.17 -14.04
N GLN A 225 -0.78 1.02 -13.99
CA GLN A 225 -0.39 0.37 -12.74
C GLN A 225 0.55 1.27 -11.92
N PHE A 226 1.59 1.82 -12.54
CA PHE A 226 2.49 2.78 -11.89
C PHE A 226 1.74 3.98 -11.32
N ALA A 227 0.79 4.53 -12.08
CA ALA A 227 0.02 5.70 -11.65
C ALA A 227 -0.83 5.40 -10.40
N TYR A 228 -1.67 4.34 -10.43
CA TYR A 228 -2.54 4.07 -9.28
C TYR A 228 -1.78 3.60 -8.04
N THR A 229 -0.68 2.85 -8.21
CA THR A 229 0.16 2.47 -7.07
C THR A 229 0.87 3.67 -6.46
N THR A 230 1.31 4.64 -7.29
CA THR A 230 1.92 5.88 -6.81
C THR A 230 0.89 6.75 -6.06
N VAL A 231 -0.34 6.89 -6.59
CA VAL A 231 -1.43 7.65 -5.94
C VAL A 231 -1.78 7.03 -4.58
N PHE A 232 -1.96 5.71 -4.53
CA PHE A 232 -2.11 5.00 -3.26
C PHE A 232 -0.92 5.25 -2.34
N GLY A 233 0.29 5.23 -2.89
CA GLY A 233 1.52 5.51 -2.20
C GLY A 233 1.55 6.88 -1.53
N TRP A 234 1.08 7.92 -2.20
CA TRP A 234 0.94 9.28 -1.63
C TRP A 234 0.02 9.28 -0.43
N TYR A 235 -1.14 8.67 -0.55
CA TYR A 235 -2.11 8.55 0.54
C TYR A 235 -1.53 7.77 1.73
N ALA A 236 -0.98 6.58 1.50
CA ALA A 236 -0.40 5.76 2.55
C ALA A 236 0.80 6.45 3.24
N THR A 237 1.67 7.15 2.49
CA THR A 237 2.79 7.92 3.06
C THR A 237 2.29 9.09 3.91
N PHE A 238 1.27 9.80 3.45
CA PHE A 238 0.64 10.88 4.22
C PHE A 238 0.07 10.34 5.55
N VAL A 239 -0.75 9.28 5.50
CA VAL A 239 -1.30 8.65 6.72
C VAL A 239 -0.18 8.17 7.64
N TYR A 240 0.85 7.54 7.11
CA TYR A 240 1.99 7.06 7.90
C TYR A 240 2.70 8.20 8.64
N LEU A 241 3.00 9.31 7.98
CA LEU A 241 3.63 10.48 8.62
C LEU A 241 2.72 11.13 9.67
N ARG A 242 1.42 11.16 9.42
CA ARG A 242 0.43 11.77 10.30
C ARG A 242 0.08 10.93 11.52
N THR A 243 0.21 9.61 11.43
CA THR A 243 -0.22 8.69 12.51
C THR A 243 0.93 7.93 13.16
N GLY A 244 2.09 7.85 12.51
CA GLY A 244 3.21 7.02 12.96
C GLY A 244 2.84 5.52 13.05
N SER A 245 1.81 5.07 12.35
CA SER A 245 1.27 3.72 12.50
C SER A 245 1.45 2.87 11.25
N LEU A 246 2.35 1.89 11.32
CA LEU A 246 2.51 0.87 10.28
C LEU A 246 1.23 0.02 10.13
N PHE A 247 0.57 -0.30 11.25
CA PHE A 247 -0.64 -1.12 11.22
C PHE A 247 -1.81 -0.41 10.54
N ALA A 248 -1.92 0.93 10.70
CA ALA A 248 -2.94 1.70 10.00
C ALA A 248 -2.75 1.60 8.47
N VAL A 249 -1.54 1.81 7.97
CA VAL A 249 -1.28 1.76 6.51
C VAL A 249 -1.38 0.34 5.95
N ILE A 250 -1.01 -0.70 6.69
CA ILE A 250 -1.23 -2.09 6.30
C ILE A 250 -2.73 -2.36 6.13
N LEU A 251 -3.55 -1.98 7.11
CA LEU A 251 -4.98 -2.27 7.06
C LEU A 251 -5.73 -1.45 6.00
N ILE A 252 -5.36 -0.20 5.76
CA ILE A 252 -5.92 0.57 4.64
C ILE A 252 -5.49 -0.03 3.29
N HIS A 253 -4.27 -0.55 3.17
CA HIS A 253 -3.83 -1.24 1.96
C HIS A 253 -4.64 -2.51 1.69
N MET A 254 -4.82 -3.37 2.72
CA MET A 254 -5.68 -4.55 2.64
C MET A 254 -7.09 -4.17 2.21
N PHE A 255 -7.65 -3.10 2.79
CA PHE A 255 -8.98 -2.60 2.47
C PHE A 255 -9.06 -2.09 1.02
N CYS A 256 -8.09 -1.31 0.55
CA CYS A 256 -8.03 -0.85 -0.83
C CYS A 256 -7.92 -2.02 -1.82
N ASN A 257 -7.11 -3.03 -1.52
CA ASN A 257 -6.99 -4.23 -2.36
C ASN A 257 -8.31 -5.02 -2.38
N TRP A 258 -9.02 -5.08 -1.26
CA TRP A 258 -10.32 -5.73 -1.19
C TRP A 258 -11.40 -4.97 -1.97
N CYS A 259 -11.44 -3.63 -1.89
CA CYS A 259 -12.37 -2.82 -2.67
C CYS A 259 -12.07 -2.86 -4.18
N GLY A 260 -10.79 -2.98 -4.55
CA GLY A 260 -10.34 -2.83 -5.93
C GLY A 260 -10.42 -1.38 -6.43
N LEU A 261 -10.28 -1.21 -7.75
CA LEU A 261 -10.40 0.12 -8.37
C LEU A 261 -11.88 0.51 -8.51
N PRO A 262 -12.24 1.78 -8.24
CA PRO A 262 -13.60 2.24 -8.43
C PRO A 262 -13.98 2.24 -9.91
N ARG A 263 -15.23 2.03 -10.22
CA ARG A 263 -15.81 2.21 -11.55
C ARG A 263 -15.80 3.70 -11.91
N LEU A 264 -15.01 4.10 -12.87
CA LEU A 264 -14.91 5.50 -13.31
C LEU A 264 -15.83 5.82 -14.49
N TRP A 265 -16.38 4.82 -15.18
CA TRP A 265 -17.31 4.93 -16.30
C TRP A 265 -18.20 3.69 -16.41
N GLY A 266 -19.28 3.80 -17.19
CA GLY A 266 -20.22 2.71 -17.44
C GLY A 266 -21.40 2.68 -16.47
N ARG A 267 -22.26 1.67 -16.60
CA ARG A 267 -23.43 1.47 -15.77
C ARG A 267 -23.12 0.47 -14.64
N VAL A 268 -23.82 0.63 -13.52
CA VAL A 268 -23.81 -0.37 -12.44
C VAL A 268 -24.57 -1.60 -12.90
N GLU A 269 -23.97 -2.76 -12.67
CA GLU A 269 -24.44 -4.07 -13.07
C GLU A 269 -24.61 -4.95 -11.84
N ALA A 270 -25.57 -5.86 -11.86
CA ALA A 270 -25.68 -6.89 -10.84
C ALA A 270 -25.29 -8.24 -11.45
N ALA A 271 -24.48 -9.00 -10.71
CA ALA A 271 -24.16 -10.37 -11.07
C ALA A 271 -25.38 -11.26 -10.80
N VAL A 272 -26.01 -11.77 -11.86
CA VAL A 272 -27.13 -12.71 -11.76
C VAL A 272 -26.60 -14.12 -12.02
N PRO A 273 -26.72 -15.04 -11.06
CA PRO A 273 -26.30 -16.42 -11.30
C PRO A 273 -27.16 -17.05 -12.40
N ILE A 274 -26.51 -17.50 -13.47
CA ILE A 274 -27.19 -18.27 -14.51
C ILE A 274 -27.56 -19.61 -13.88
N ARG A 275 -28.85 -19.86 -13.71
CA ARG A 275 -29.34 -21.19 -13.30
C ARG A 275 -28.95 -22.17 -14.41
N PRO A 276 -28.18 -23.22 -14.13
CA PRO A 276 -27.87 -24.21 -15.14
C PRO A 276 -29.16 -24.82 -15.61
N THR A 277 -29.49 -24.67 -16.90
CA THR A 277 -30.56 -25.41 -17.55
C THR A 277 -30.20 -26.88 -17.45
N PHE A 278 -31.02 -27.65 -16.78
CA PHE A 278 -30.87 -29.09 -16.58
C PHE A 278 -30.84 -29.81 -17.94
N ASN A 279 -29.67 -29.98 -18.52
CA ASN A 279 -29.48 -31.02 -19.52
C ASN A 279 -29.12 -32.32 -18.80
N ARG A 280 -30.07 -33.20 -18.74
CA ARG A 280 -29.96 -34.55 -18.19
C ARG A 280 -28.99 -35.35 -19.03
N GLY A 281 -27.71 -35.46 -18.61
CA GLY A 281 -26.79 -36.37 -19.30
C GLY A 281 -25.29 -36.17 -19.21
N LYS A 282 -24.77 -35.34 -18.33
CA LYS A 282 -23.32 -35.34 -18.02
C LYS A 282 -23.07 -35.07 -16.54
N GLU A 283 -22.51 -36.08 -15.87
CA GLU A 283 -21.85 -35.94 -14.58
C GLU A 283 -20.58 -35.14 -14.84
N ASP A 284 -20.58 -33.84 -14.55
CA ASP A 284 -19.38 -33.01 -14.49
C ASP A 284 -19.19 -32.48 -13.09
N SER A 285 -18.09 -32.89 -12.50
CA SER A 285 -17.64 -32.60 -11.14
C SER A 285 -17.01 -31.20 -10.97
N ASP A 286 -17.22 -30.29 -11.89
CA ASP A 286 -16.68 -28.93 -11.82
C ASP A 286 -17.80 -27.91 -12.12
N ARG A 287 -18.63 -27.63 -11.09
CA ARG A 287 -19.71 -26.64 -11.20
C ARG A 287 -19.17 -25.26 -10.91
N SER A 288 -18.54 -24.63 -11.88
CA SER A 288 -18.41 -23.17 -11.88
C SER A 288 -19.80 -22.55 -12.12
N ILE A 289 -20.29 -21.77 -11.15
CA ILE A 289 -21.51 -20.98 -11.33
C ILE A 289 -21.17 -19.89 -12.36
N GLU A 290 -21.81 -19.96 -13.52
CA GLU A 290 -21.69 -18.95 -14.56
C GLU A 290 -22.59 -17.76 -14.19
N TYR A 291 -22.05 -16.54 -14.21
CA TYR A 291 -22.80 -15.32 -13.90
C TYR A 291 -23.07 -14.54 -15.19
N SER A 292 -24.30 -14.10 -15.39
CA SER A 292 -24.61 -13.03 -16.34
C SER A 292 -24.64 -11.69 -15.59
N TYR A 293 -24.28 -10.64 -16.30
CA TYR A 293 -24.33 -9.29 -15.73
C TYR A 293 -25.50 -8.54 -16.36
N ASP A 294 -26.50 -8.21 -15.55
CA ASP A 294 -27.63 -7.41 -15.97
C ASP A 294 -27.45 -5.96 -15.53
N HIS A 295 -27.70 -5.04 -16.46
CA HIS A 295 -27.70 -3.62 -16.13
C HIS A 295 -28.83 -3.27 -15.19
N LEU A 296 -28.49 -2.74 -14.02
CA LEU A 296 -29.47 -2.18 -13.10
C LEU A 296 -30.08 -0.90 -13.67
N GLY A 297 -31.26 -0.50 -13.15
CA GLY A 297 -31.90 0.76 -13.54
C GLY A 297 -30.96 1.95 -13.38
N ILE A 298 -31.13 2.99 -14.21
CA ILE A 298 -30.23 4.17 -14.25
C ILE A 298 -30.07 4.86 -12.87
N GLY A 299 -31.09 4.76 -12.00
CA GLY A 299 -31.03 5.29 -10.64
C GLY A 299 -29.87 4.74 -9.81
N TRP A 300 -29.53 3.45 -9.97
CA TRP A 300 -28.37 2.82 -9.30
C TRP A 300 -27.05 3.43 -9.75
N THR A 301 -26.94 3.65 -11.04
CA THR A 301 -25.74 4.29 -11.61
C THR A 301 -25.58 5.73 -11.12
N ILE A 302 -26.69 6.50 -11.09
CA ILE A 302 -26.68 7.87 -10.55
C ILE A 302 -26.29 7.86 -9.07
N ALA A 303 -26.87 6.98 -8.26
CA ALA A 303 -26.54 6.85 -6.84
C ALA A 303 -25.07 6.49 -6.63
N TYR A 304 -24.53 5.54 -7.41
CA TYR A 304 -23.13 5.15 -7.36
C TYR A 304 -22.21 6.36 -7.60
N TYR A 305 -22.41 7.10 -8.70
CA TYR A 305 -21.54 8.23 -9.02
C TYR A 305 -21.73 9.42 -8.06
N ALA A 306 -22.93 9.64 -7.55
CA ALA A 306 -23.17 10.61 -6.49
C ALA A 306 -22.41 10.25 -5.21
N LEU A 307 -22.39 8.97 -4.81
CA LEU A 307 -21.64 8.47 -3.67
C LEU A 307 -20.13 8.47 -3.93
N LEU A 308 -19.68 8.17 -5.15
CA LEU A 308 -18.27 8.24 -5.52
C LEU A 308 -17.73 9.67 -5.38
N VAL A 309 -18.45 10.66 -5.91
CA VAL A 309 -18.07 12.07 -5.79
C VAL A 309 -18.23 12.59 -4.37
N GLY A 310 -19.35 12.26 -3.71
CA GLY A 310 -19.59 12.63 -2.32
C GLY A 310 -18.56 12.04 -1.37
N GLY A 311 -18.15 10.78 -1.61
CA GLY A 311 -17.08 10.13 -0.88
C GLY A 311 -15.72 10.82 -1.06
N ALA A 312 -15.37 11.19 -2.28
CA ALA A 312 -14.14 11.93 -2.55
C ALA A 312 -14.12 13.31 -1.88
N ILE A 313 -15.26 14.02 -1.90
CA ILE A 313 -15.41 15.31 -1.20
C ILE A 313 -15.31 15.09 0.32
N GLY A 314 -16.06 14.14 0.87
CA GLY A 314 -16.03 13.81 2.30
C GLY A 314 -14.64 13.40 2.78
N PHE A 315 -13.91 12.63 1.96
CA PHE A 315 -12.51 12.28 2.21
C PHE A 315 -11.64 13.54 2.32
N GLY A 316 -11.74 14.47 1.35
CA GLY A 316 -10.97 15.71 1.37
C GLY A 316 -11.23 16.55 2.63
N TYR A 317 -12.49 16.71 3.03
CA TYR A 317 -12.86 17.42 4.27
C TYR A 317 -12.36 16.73 5.53
N SER A 318 -12.37 15.40 5.55
CA SER A 318 -12.03 14.60 6.74
C SER A 318 -10.55 14.26 6.83
N LEU A 319 -9.77 14.47 5.77
CA LEU A 319 -8.39 14.02 5.64
C LEU A 319 -7.52 14.46 6.82
N TRP A 320 -7.56 15.74 7.17
CA TRP A 320 -6.73 16.30 8.22
C TRP A 320 -7.20 15.89 9.62
N SER A 321 -8.51 15.91 9.87
CA SER A 321 -9.09 15.60 11.19
C SER A 321 -9.01 14.11 11.54
N LEU A 322 -9.22 13.22 10.56
CA LEU A 322 -9.17 11.77 10.79
C LEU A 322 -7.74 11.20 10.80
N THR A 323 -6.75 11.99 10.38
CA THR A 323 -5.33 11.59 10.46
C THR A 323 -4.56 12.33 11.56
N GLU A 324 -5.21 13.15 12.36
CA GLU A 324 -4.59 13.81 13.51
C GLU A 324 -4.24 12.79 14.59
N SER A 325 -2.97 12.76 15.03
CA SER A 325 -2.47 11.81 16.02
C SER A 325 -1.36 12.40 16.87
N LEU A 326 -1.33 12.02 18.14
CA LEU A 326 -0.22 12.30 19.05
C LEU A 326 1.06 11.54 18.69
N HIS A 327 0.95 10.59 17.79
CA HIS A 327 2.06 9.74 17.34
C HIS A 327 2.63 10.17 15.99
N ALA A 328 2.20 11.32 15.47
CA ALA A 328 2.69 11.84 14.19
C ALA A 328 4.23 11.85 14.15
N LEU A 329 4.78 11.41 13.01
CA LEU A 329 6.23 11.39 12.77
C LEU A 329 6.72 12.74 12.23
N ALA A 330 5.83 13.53 11.66
CA ALA A 330 6.16 14.83 11.11
C ALA A 330 4.97 15.78 11.21
N GLU A 331 5.28 17.06 11.45
CA GLU A 331 4.29 18.13 11.41
C GLU A 331 4.25 18.71 9.98
N PHE A 332 3.04 18.85 9.46
CA PHE A 332 2.81 19.57 8.22
C PHE A 332 2.48 21.02 8.60
N THR A 333 3.41 21.94 8.35
CA THR A 333 3.10 23.37 8.44
C THR A 333 1.98 23.64 7.43
N SER A 334 0.87 24.25 7.89
CA SER A 334 -0.21 24.71 7.01
C SER A 334 0.40 25.55 5.87
N LEU A 335 0.17 25.08 4.64
CA LEU A 335 0.46 25.85 3.43
C LEU A 335 -0.35 27.15 3.40
#